data_73a039759e6feae10591453a5ae1f8dc
#
_entry.id   73a039759e6feae10591453a5ae1f8dc
#
_cell.length_a   1.000
_cell.length_b   1.000
_cell.length_c   1.000
_cell.angle_alpha   90.00
_cell.angle_beta   90.00
_cell.angle_gamma   90.00
#
_symmetry.space_group_name_H-M   'P 1'
#
loop_
_entity.id
_entity.type
_entity.pdbx_description
1 polymer ?
#
loop_
_entity_poly.entity_id
_entity_poly.type
_entity_poly.pdbx_seq_one_letter_code
_entity_poly.pdbx_strand_id
1 'polypeptide(L)'
;MGIVVGYLATPEGRAALDAAVDEARLRSTPVVVVASIRPDELAERRAETVGALDRVREELAGLGVEHDVRLLDGGDVADDLITTAEQVGAQLVVLGLRRRSPVGKLILGANAQRVLFDAPCPVLTVKPGAS
;
A
#
# COMPACT_ATOMS: atom_id res chain seq x y z
N MET A 1 -6.23 -1.28 15.27
CA MET A 1 -6.09 -0.01 14.53
C MET A 1 -4.79 0.00 13.76
N GLY A 2 -4.67 0.81 12.73
CA GLY A 2 -3.44 0.88 11.97
C GLY A 2 -3.54 1.79 10.76
N ILE A 3 -2.40 1.99 10.11
CA ILE A 3 -2.32 2.68 8.83
C ILE A 3 -2.16 1.60 7.77
N VAL A 4 -3.16 1.45 6.91
CA VAL A 4 -3.12 0.47 5.83
C VAL A 4 -2.51 1.12 4.60
N VAL A 5 -1.53 0.47 3.98
CA VAL A 5 -0.89 0.99 2.76
C VAL A 5 -0.88 -0.08 1.69
N GLY A 6 -1.30 0.30 0.48
CA GLY A 6 -1.16 -0.54 -0.70
C GLY A 6 0.26 -0.41 -1.24
N TYR A 7 0.98 -1.50 -1.32
CA TYR A 7 2.39 -1.48 -1.70
C TYR A 7 2.66 -2.21 -3.00
N LEU A 8 3.41 -1.55 -3.86
CA LEU A 8 4.07 -2.13 -5.03
C LEU A 8 5.52 -1.66 -5.02
N ALA A 9 6.42 -2.46 -5.58
CA ALA A 9 7.84 -2.12 -5.67
C ALA A 9 8.07 -1.13 -6.82
N THR A 10 7.47 0.03 -6.73
CA THR A 10 7.48 1.11 -7.73
C THR A 10 7.70 2.43 -7.00
N PRO A 11 8.04 3.52 -7.73
CA PRO A 11 8.20 4.83 -7.07
C PRO A 11 6.96 5.27 -6.30
N GLU A 12 5.76 5.05 -6.85
CA GLU A 12 4.52 5.40 -6.16
C GLU A 12 4.26 4.52 -4.94
N GLY A 13 4.60 3.24 -5.02
CA GLY A 13 4.50 2.33 -3.88
C GLY A 13 5.46 2.70 -2.77
N ARG A 14 6.68 3.10 -3.13
CA ARG A 14 7.69 3.58 -2.16
C ARG A 14 7.21 4.85 -1.47
N ALA A 15 6.68 5.80 -2.24
CA ALA A 15 6.17 7.05 -1.68
C ALA A 15 5.01 6.79 -0.71
N ALA A 16 4.11 5.87 -1.06
CA ALA A 16 3.00 5.49 -0.20
C ALA A 16 3.50 4.87 1.12
N LEU A 17 4.48 3.97 1.03
CA LEU A 17 5.03 3.33 2.23
C LEU A 17 5.70 4.36 3.14
N ASP A 18 6.49 5.27 2.58
CA ASP A 18 7.16 6.31 3.37
C ASP A 18 6.14 7.19 4.09
N ALA A 19 5.08 7.60 3.39
CA ALA A 19 4.01 8.40 3.99
C ALA A 19 3.28 7.62 5.09
N ALA A 20 3.03 6.33 4.87
CA ALA A 20 2.37 5.48 5.85
C ALA A 20 3.20 5.35 7.13
N VAL A 21 4.52 5.21 7.00
CA VAL A 21 5.42 5.15 8.15
C VAL A 21 5.38 6.45 8.94
N ASP A 22 5.42 7.59 8.24
CA ASP A 22 5.34 8.91 8.90
C ASP A 22 4.03 9.06 9.67
N GLU A 23 2.91 8.69 9.05
CA GLU A 23 1.60 8.76 9.70
C GLU A 23 1.49 7.80 10.89
N ALA A 24 2.03 6.60 10.75
CA ALA A 24 2.04 5.63 11.83
C ALA A 24 2.80 6.14 13.05
N ARG A 25 3.94 6.80 12.83
CA ARG A 25 4.71 7.39 13.92
C ARG A 25 3.98 8.54 14.59
N LEU A 26 3.37 9.41 13.79
CA LEU A 26 2.59 10.53 14.32
C LEU A 26 1.41 10.06 15.17
N ARG A 27 0.81 8.95 14.80
CA ARG A 27 -0.39 8.42 15.46
C ARG A 27 -0.10 7.31 16.47
N SER A 28 1.16 6.91 16.60
CA SER A 28 1.58 5.81 17.47
C SER A 28 0.78 4.53 17.21
N THR A 29 0.69 4.16 15.94
CA THR A 29 -0.10 3.01 15.48
C THR A 29 0.72 2.18 14.48
N PRO A 30 0.43 0.88 14.31
CA PRO A 30 1.18 0.07 13.36
C PRO A 30 0.87 0.39 11.90
N VAL A 31 1.79 -0.03 11.03
CA VAL A 31 1.60 -0.01 9.58
C VAL A 31 1.18 -1.41 9.14
N VAL A 32 0.11 -1.49 8.36
CA VAL A 32 -0.33 -2.73 7.74
C VAL A 32 -0.07 -2.62 6.25
N VAL A 33 0.94 -3.33 5.77
CA VAL A 33 1.35 -3.30 4.36
C VAL A 33 0.59 -4.39 3.62
N VAL A 34 -0.11 -4.02 2.56
CA VAL A 34 -0.89 -4.96 1.76
C VAL A 34 -0.35 -4.96 0.34
N ALA A 35 0.05 -6.13 -0.13
CA ALA A 35 0.38 -6.34 -1.53
C ALA A 35 -0.57 -7.41 -2.06
N SER A 36 -1.09 -7.17 -3.27
CA SER A 36 -2.04 -8.09 -3.91
C SER A 36 -1.39 -8.68 -5.15
N ILE A 37 -1.59 -9.97 -5.33
CA ILE A 37 -1.18 -10.67 -6.54
C ILE A 37 -2.39 -11.38 -7.12
N ARG A 38 -2.35 -11.61 -8.43
CA ARG A 38 -3.42 -12.36 -9.08
C ARG A 38 -3.24 -13.85 -8.81
N PRO A 39 -4.34 -14.61 -8.70
CA PRO A 39 -4.24 -16.06 -8.49
C PRO A 39 -3.46 -16.79 -9.58
N ASP A 40 -3.48 -16.25 -10.81
CA ASP A 40 -2.77 -16.82 -11.97
C ASP A 40 -1.40 -16.17 -12.22
N GLU A 41 -0.87 -15.45 -11.23
CA GLU A 41 0.41 -14.78 -11.37
C GLU A 41 1.54 -15.77 -11.61
N LEU A 42 2.48 -15.39 -12.48
CA LEU A 42 3.65 -16.21 -12.76
C LEU A 42 4.50 -16.41 -11.50
N ALA A 43 5.07 -17.61 -11.36
CA ALA A 43 5.88 -17.94 -10.18
C ALA A 43 7.04 -16.95 -9.99
N GLU A 44 7.66 -16.48 -11.08
CA GLU A 44 8.75 -15.52 -11.01
C GLU A 44 8.30 -14.19 -10.41
N ARG A 45 7.13 -13.70 -10.84
CA ARG A 45 6.58 -12.46 -10.31
C ARG A 45 6.15 -12.59 -8.87
N ARG A 46 5.57 -13.73 -8.52
CA ARG A 46 5.22 -14.02 -7.12
C ARG A 46 6.47 -14.00 -6.25
N ALA A 47 7.55 -14.62 -6.70
CA ALA A 47 8.82 -14.63 -5.98
C ALA A 47 9.40 -13.23 -5.82
N GLU A 48 9.32 -12.39 -6.84
CA GLU A 48 9.77 -11.00 -6.77
C GLU A 48 8.97 -10.21 -5.73
N THR A 49 7.66 -10.40 -5.71
CA THR A 49 6.80 -9.73 -4.74
C THR A 49 7.11 -10.19 -3.32
N VAL A 50 7.26 -11.49 -3.11
CA VAL A 50 7.64 -12.03 -1.80
C VAL A 50 8.98 -11.45 -1.34
N GLY A 51 9.97 -11.40 -2.23
CA GLY A 51 11.27 -10.82 -1.92
C GLY A 51 11.19 -9.34 -1.57
N ALA A 52 10.37 -8.58 -2.30
CA ALA A 52 10.16 -7.16 -2.02
C ALA A 52 9.52 -6.96 -0.65
N LEU A 53 8.55 -7.80 -0.29
CA LEU A 53 7.90 -7.71 1.01
C LEU A 53 8.83 -8.12 2.15
N ASP A 54 9.71 -9.08 1.94
CA ASP A 54 10.71 -9.45 2.93
C ASP A 54 11.64 -8.27 3.23
N ARG A 55 12.05 -7.52 2.20
CA ARG A 55 12.85 -6.32 2.38
C ARG A 55 12.10 -5.23 3.13
N VAL A 56 10.80 -5.09 2.86
CA VAL A 56 9.95 -4.13 3.58
C VAL A 56 9.87 -4.50 5.06
N ARG A 57 9.70 -5.79 5.38
CA ARG A 57 9.69 -6.25 6.78
C ARG A 57 10.99 -5.90 7.50
N GLU A 58 12.12 -6.15 6.85
CA GLU A 58 13.44 -5.83 7.42
C GLU A 58 13.59 -4.33 7.65
N GLU A 59 13.15 -3.52 6.69
CA GLU A 59 13.22 -2.07 6.80
C GLU A 59 12.38 -1.57 7.98
N LEU A 60 11.15 -2.02 8.09
CA LEU A 60 10.24 -1.58 9.15
C LEU A 60 10.74 -2.03 10.52
N ALA A 61 11.28 -3.23 10.61
CA ALA A 61 11.91 -3.72 11.84
C ALA A 61 13.09 -2.84 12.23
N GLY A 62 13.93 -2.48 11.26
CA GLY A 62 15.09 -1.61 11.50
C GLY A 62 14.69 -0.21 11.94
N LEU A 63 13.54 0.28 11.51
CA LEU A 63 13.02 1.58 11.91
C LEU A 63 12.29 1.53 13.27
N GLY A 64 12.09 0.35 13.83
CA GLY A 64 11.36 0.20 15.08
C GLY A 64 9.87 0.47 14.94
N VAL A 65 9.32 0.32 13.75
CA VAL A 65 7.89 0.54 13.48
C VAL A 65 7.16 -0.79 13.60
N GLU A 66 6.14 -0.82 14.44
CA GLU A 66 5.26 -1.99 14.53
C GLU A 66 4.55 -2.17 13.19
N HIS A 67 4.54 -3.39 12.67
CA HIS A 67 4.05 -3.64 11.32
C HIS A 67 3.46 -5.03 11.16
N ASP A 68 2.61 -5.15 10.15
CA ASP A 68 2.08 -6.41 9.65
C ASP A 68 2.15 -6.32 8.13
N VAL A 69 2.69 -7.34 7.48
CA VAL A 69 2.84 -7.37 6.03
C VAL A 69 2.04 -8.54 5.48
N ARG A 70 1.10 -8.25 4.60
CA ARG A 70 0.17 -9.22 4.06
C ARG A 70 0.29 -9.32 2.55
N LEU A 71 0.45 -10.54 2.06
CA LEU A 71 0.38 -10.85 0.65
C LEU A 71 -0.95 -11.56 0.39
N LEU A 72 -1.82 -10.93 -0.39
CA LEU A 72 -3.15 -11.43 -0.67
C LEU A 72 -3.26 -11.83 -2.13
N ASP A 73 -3.94 -12.91 -2.41
CA ASP A 73 -4.08 -13.45 -3.76
C ASP A 73 -5.54 -13.55 -4.22
N GLY A 74 -6.41 -12.73 -3.65
CA GLY A 74 -7.82 -12.66 -4.04
C GLY A 74 -8.06 -12.07 -5.43
N GLY A 75 -7.05 -11.43 -6.00
CA GLY A 75 -7.11 -10.92 -7.37
C GLY A 75 -7.64 -9.50 -7.49
N ASP A 76 -8.23 -8.92 -6.47
CA ASP A 76 -8.77 -7.55 -6.53
C ASP A 76 -8.10 -6.67 -5.48
N VAL A 77 -7.27 -5.75 -5.94
CA VAL A 77 -6.48 -4.86 -5.08
C VAL A 77 -7.38 -3.97 -4.22
N ALA A 78 -8.41 -3.41 -4.80
CA ALA A 78 -9.31 -2.52 -4.07
C ALA A 78 -10.06 -3.27 -2.97
N ASP A 79 -10.60 -4.45 -3.29
CA ASP A 79 -11.27 -5.29 -2.30
C ASP A 79 -10.33 -5.66 -1.16
N ASP A 80 -9.10 -6.03 -1.49
CA ASP A 80 -8.11 -6.42 -0.49
C ASP A 80 -7.82 -5.28 0.48
N LEU A 81 -7.66 -4.06 -0.05
CA LEU A 81 -7.40 -2.88 0.78
C LEU A 81 -8.60 -2.50 1.64
N ILE A 82 -9.79 -2.48 1.06
CA ILE A 82 -11.01 -2.14 1.78
C ILE A 82 -11.30 -3.15 2.88
N THR A 83 -11.21 -4.44 2.56
CA THR A 83 -11.46 -5.50 3.53
C THR A 83 -10.43 -5.47 4.66
N THR A 84 -9.16 -5.28 4.33
CA THR A 84 -8.12 -5.18 5.36
C THR A 84 -8.37 -4.00 6.27
N ALA A 85 -8.71 -2.83 5.69
CA ALA A 85 -9.01 -1.63 6.47
C ALA A 85 -10.17 -1.86 7.44
N GLU A 86 -11.20 -2.57 7.00
CA GLU A 86 -12.32 -2.93 7.85
C GLU A 86 -11.91 -3.88 8.97
N GLN A 87 -11.15 -4.91 8.63
CA GLN A 87 -10.72 -5.93 9.60
C GLN A 87 -9.84 -5.37 10.71
N VAL A 88 -8.93 -4.45 10.37
CA VAL A 88 -8.01 -3.90 11.37
C VAL A 88 -8.53 -2.63 12.02
N GLY A 89 -9.69 -2.12 11.61
CA GLY A 89 -10.19 -0.84 12.10
C GLY A 89 -9.23 0.30 11.76
N ALA A 90 -8.84 0.40 10.49
CA ALA A 90 -7.81 1.35 10.07
C ALA A 90 -8.21 2.79 10.35
N GLN A 91 -7.21 3.59 10.75
CA GLN A 91 -7.37 5.03 10.90
C GLN A 91 -7.20 5.76 9.57
N LEU A 92 -6.46 5.15 8.65
CA LEU A 92 -6.10 5.77 7.39
C LEU A 92 -5.70 4.68 6.40
N VAL A 93 -6.04 4.88 5.13
CA VAL A 93 -5.51 4.07 4.02
C VAL A 93 -4.64 4.99 3.17
N VAL A 94 -3.44 4.53 2.83
CA VAL A 94 -2.49 5.30 2.03
C VAL A 94 -2.28 4.63 0.68
N LEU A 95 -2.40 5.40 -0.38
CA LEU A 95 -2.23 4.94 -1.76
C LEU A 95 -1.27 5.84 -2.52
N GLY A 96 -0.43 5.26 -3.36
CA GLY A 96 0.41 6.03 -4.29
C GLY A 96 -0.33 6.31 -5.59
N LEU A 97 -0.14 7.50 -6.14
CA LEU A 97 -0.65 7.87 -7.45
C LEU A 97 0.40 7.62 -8.52
N ARG A 98 -0.03 7.06 -9.64
CA ARG A 98 0.88 6.78 -10.76
C ARG A 98 0.87 7.90 -11.78
N ARG A 99 2.02 8.15 -12.41
CA ARG A 99 2.11 8.98 -13.59
C ARG A 99 1.90 8.10 -14.81
N ARG A 100 0.89 8.40 -15.62
CA ARG A 100 0.55 7.58 -16.79
C ARG A 100 0.65 8.35 -18.11
N SER A 101 0.90 9.63 -18.06
CA SER A 101 0.90 10.47 -19.24
C SER A 101 2.32 10.90 -19.58
N PRO A 102 2.67 11.03 -20.88
CA PRO A 102 3.95 11.59 -21.29
C PRO A 102 4.18 13.02 -20.77
N VAL A 103 3.11 13.74 -20.45
CA VAL A 103 3.21 15.07 -19.85
C VAL A 103 3.27 15.05 -18.32
N GLY A 104 3.36 13.87 -17.73
CA GLY A 104 3.53 13.72 -16.28
C GLY A 104 2.29 13.97 -15.44
N LYS A 105 1.10 13.92 -16.03
CA LYS A 105 -0.13 14.06 -15.25
C LYS A 105 -0.31 12.86 -14.32
N LEU A 106 -0.77 13.13 -13.13
CA LEU A 106 -1.16 12.10 -12.19
C LEU A 106 -2.58 11.66 -12.49
N ILE A 107 -2.78 10.35 -12.53
CA ILE A 107 -4.08 9.77 -12.83
C ILE A 107 -4.51 8.90 -11.67
N LEU A 108 -5.76 9.08 -11.26
CA LEU A 108 -6.37 8.25 -10.25
C LEU A 108 -6.99 7.03 -10.95
N GLY A 109 -6.33 5.88 -10.82
CA GLY A 109 -6.80 4.64 -11.44
C GLY A 109 -8.10 4.13 -10.81
N ALA A 110 -8.71 3.13 -11.48
CA ALA A 110 -9.99 2.58 -11.04
C ALA A 110 -9.94 2.01 -9.62
N ASN A 111 -8.87 1.31 -9.27
CA ASN A 111 -8.71 0.77 -7.92
C ASN A 111 -8.61 1.87 -6.87
N ALA A 112 -7.85 2.92 -7.15
CA ALA A 112 -7.72 4.04 -6.23
C ALA A 112 -9.06 4.77 -6.05
N GLN A 113 -9.81 4.98 -7.13
CA GLN A 113 -11.14 5.58 -7.05
C GLN A 113 -12.06 4.75 -6.17
N ARG A 114 -12.06 3.45 -6.36
CA ARG A 114 -12.90 2.56 -5.58
C ARG A 114 -12.55 2.59 -4.10
N VAL A 115 -11.25 2.59 -3.77
CA VAL A 115 -10.82 2.70 -2.38
C VAL A 115 -11.25 4.04 -1.77
N LEU A 116 -11.12 5.14 -2.53
CA LEU A 116 -11.56 6.46 -2.06
C LEU A 116 -13.04 6.49 -1.68
N PHE A 117 -13.89 5.83 -2.48
CA PHE A 117 -15.32 5.84 -2.23
C PHE A 117 -15.77 4.84 -1.17
N ASP A 118 -15.10 3.70 -1.08
CA ASP A 118 -15.59 2.57 -0.28
C ASP A 118 -14.79 2.29 0.99
N ALA A 119 -13.65 2.94 1.19
CA ALA A 119 -12.87 2.72 2.41
C ALA A 119 -13.64 3.19 3.65
N PRO A 120 -13.49 2.47 4.78
CA PRO A 120 -14.21 2.83 6.02
C PRO A 120 -13.59 3.99 6.79
N CYS A 121 -12.55 4.63 6.24
CA CYS A 121 -11.76 5.67 6.89
C CYS A 121 -11.22 6.64 5.85
N PRO A 122 -10.59 7.76 6.26
CA PRO A 122 -9.95 8.66 5.32
C PRO A 122 -8.87 7.96 4.48
N VAL A 123 -8.68 8.45 3.27
CA VAL A 123 -7.69 7.92 2.33
C VAL A 123 -6.73 9.04 1.97
N LEU A 124 -5.45 8.78 2.13
CA LEU A 124 -4.38 9.69 1.75
C LEU A 124 -3.77 9.20 0.44
N THR A 125 -3.84 10.03 -0.59
CA THR A 125 -3.18 9.73 -1.86
C THR A 125 -1.85 10.47 -1.90
N VAL A 126 -0.81 9.78 -2.33
CA VAL A 126 0.56 10.29 -2.27
C VAL A 126 1.13 10.36 -3.68
N LYS A 127 1.72 11.49 -4.04
CA LYS A 127 2.40 11.64 -5.32
C LYS A 127 3.74 10.92 -5.27
N PRO A 128 4.19 10.33 -6.39
CA PRO A 128 5.54 9.77 -6.44
C PRO A 128 6.57 10.83 -6.06
N GLY A 129 7.69 10.40 -5.49
CA GLY A 129 8.77 11.31 -5.14
C GLY A 129 9.25 12.12 -6.33
N ALA A 130 9.69 13.35 -6.08
CA ALA A 130 10.27 14.19 -7.12
C ALA A 130 11.59 13.57 -7.60
N SER A 131 11.72 13.42 -8.89
CA SER A 131 12.94 12.87 -9.48
C SER A 131 13.16 13.45 -10.85
#